data_f09461a396bd21bc40ff8aad30ae7fe2
#
_entry.id   f09461a396bd21bc40ff8aad30ae7fe2
#
_cell.length_a   1.000
_cell.length_b   1.000
_cell.length_c   1.000
_cell.angle_alpha   90.00
_cell.angle_beta   90.00
_cell.angle_gamma   90.00
#
_symmetry.space_group_name_H-M   'P 1'
#
loop_
_entity.id
_entity.type
_entity.pdbx_description
1 polymer ?
#
loop_
_entity_poly.entity_id
_entity_poly.type
_entity_poly.pdbx_seq_one_letter_code
_entity_poly.pdbx_strand_id
1 'polypeptide(L)'
;MALLLLLPPISASNEQQGFDLVASAPLSQQLDSDVVLCEKFLPQQGPYPYSESNDMVQLSWWSWGDETNSNWPDDDAHARFGELSLQNGTTALYNEEAVQNQDVAEGILLGRQHATTQTALTLEGSVEIVSDEKRQWFVRIPVEMSTLVNLSNNTILYIFLSEDIATDQHQRTAHHLIRDMQPEVRFSNQAGNKTNTTWVLSSEHLTAAGIDLQENPYGWRITLAFFGEVEGDSTNRLLALYHQPLPNRWHSSTTGDFALPLFLLVLSAVLASSAVLNAMKREKGMPKLNASWKTIHPPVAQFTFKSGSLPVHLKSCETELPWGIKGGFKAKRIPSNTTHGFILRFRELQPCDCQVSLALEVEELGSWTQYLRLVNPEVISENEKRSVEINKLQGEIGEHDEY
;
A
#
# COMPACT_ATOMS: atom_id res chain seq x y z
N MET A 1 23.58 14.93 -19.32
CA MET A 1 23.25 14.79 -17.89
C MET A 1 23.11 13.31 -17.58
N ALA A 2 24.16 12.70 -17.04
CA ALA A 2 24.23 11.25 -16.80
C ALA A 2 23.51 10.93 -15.49
N LEU A 3 22.47 10.10 -15.58
CA LEU A 3 21.75 9.56 -14.43
C LEU A 3 22.57 8.41 -13.84
N LEU A 4 23.31 8.68 -12.78
CA LEU A 4 23.98 7.64 -11.99
C LEU A 4 22.89 6.85 -11.24
N LEU A 5 22.61 5.65 -11.71
CA LEU A 5 21.84 4.64 -10.98
C LEU A 5 22.68 4.18 -9.79
N LEU A 6 22.37 4.69 -8.61
CA LEU A 6 22.83 4.14 -7.34
C LEU A 6 22.13 2.79 -7.14
N LEU A 7 22.77 1.71 -7.54
CA LEU A 7 22.41 0.37 -7.11
C LEU A 7 22.74 0.26 -5.61
N PRO A 8 21.81 -0.28 -4.78
CA PRO A 8 22.13 -0.57 -3.40
C PRO A 8 23.25 -1.61 -3.35
N PRO A 9 24.12 -1.57 -2.31
CA PRO A 9 25.17 -2.57 -2.16
C PRO A 9 24.52 -3.95 -2.06
N ILE A 10 24.92 -4.85 -2.93
CA ILE A 10 24.62 -6.27 -2.83
C ILE A 10 25.26 -6.72 -1.53
N SER A 11 24.43 -7.03 -0.52
CA SER A 11 24.89 -7.66 0.71
C SER A 11 25.64 -8.93 0.33
N ALA A 12 26.90 -8.99 0.75
CA ALA A 12 27.74 -10.15 0.56
C ALA A 12 27.02 -11.37 1.15
N SER A 13 26.66 -12.32 0.30
CA SER A 13 26.19 -13.63 0.74
C SER A 13 27.29 -14.26 1.58
N ASN A 14 27.05 -14.43 2.87
CA ASN A 14 27.81 -15.38 3.65
C ASN A 14 27.55 -16.77 3.04
N GLU A 15 28.52 -17.27 2.33
CA GLU A 15 28.60 -18.70 1.98
C GLU A 15 28.75 -19.48 3.30
N GLN A 16 27.61 -19.84 3.88
CA GLN A 16 27.55 -20.84 4.95
C GLN A 16 26.33 -21.73 4.71
N GLN A 17 26.68 -22.98 4.38
CA GLN A 17 25.79 -24.14 4.33
C GLN A 17 24.70 -24.08 3.26
N GLY A 18 24.70 -25.08 2.38
CA GLY A 18 23.80 -25.47 1.32
C GLY A 18 22.26 -25.30 1.48
N PHE A 19 21.83 -24.16 1.96
CA PHE A 19 20.43 -23.81 2.10
C PHE A 19 20.11 -22.60 1.24
N ASP A 20 19.02 -22.69 0.49
CA ASP A 20 18.46 -21.56 -0.25
C ASP A 20 17.41 -20.86 0.61
N LEU A 21 17.56 -19.56 0.78
CA LEU A 21 16.57 -18.74 1.49
C LEU A 21 15.31 -18.60 0.61
N VAL A 22 14.17 -19.06 1.10
CA VAL A 22 12.87 -18.99 0.42
C VAL A 22 12.12 -17.74 0.83
N ALA A 23 12.04 -17.46 2.14
CA ALA A 23 11.36 -16.31 2.71
C ALA A 23 12.01 -15.94 4.04
N SER A 24 11.96 -14.66 4.40
CA SER A 24 12.45 -14.17 5.69
C SER A 24 11.60 -13.00 6.17
N ALA A 25 11.39 -12.93 7.47
CA ALA A 25 10.80 -11.79 8.15
C ALA A 25 11.60 -11.49 9.43
N PRO A 26 11.75 -10.22 9.81
CA PRO A 26 12.31 -9.91 11.12
C PRO A 26 11.47 -10.55 12.23
N LEU A 27 12.10 -10.96 13.31
CA LEU A 27 11.37 -11.42 14.49
C LEU A 27 10.52 -10.26 15.01
N SER A 28 9.25 -10.54 15.35
CA SER A 28 8.36 -9.54 15.95
C SER A 28 8.95 -9.00 17.25
N GLN A 29 8.49 -7.84 17.67
CA GLN A 29 8.80 -7.37 19.01
C GLN A 29 8.21 -8.34 20.05
N GLN A 30 8.90 -8.44 21.19
CA GLN A 30 8.36 -9.15 22.35
C GLN A 30 7.00 -8.55 22.70
N LEU A 31 6.04 -9.41 22.98
CA LEU A 31 4.74 -8.97 23.47
C LEU A 31 4.87 -8.38 24.87
N ASP A 32 3.97 -7.48 25.20
CA ASP A 32 3.94 -6.85 26.53
C ASP A 32 3.77 -7.92 27.63
N SER A 33 4.33 -7.68 28.80
CA SER A 33 4.22 -8.60 29.96
C SER A 33 2.78 -8.86 30.42
N ASP A 34 1.84 -8.02 29.99
CA ASP A 34 0.41 -8.18 30.26
C ASP A 34 -0.28 -9.18 29.34
N VAL A 35 0.37 -9.56 28.23
CA VAL A 35 -0.15 -10.56 27.29
C VAL A 35 0.14 -11.95 27.82
N VAL A 36 -0.90 -12.77 27.89
CA VAL A 36 -0.86 -14.12 28.46
C VAL A 36 -0.86 -15.15 27.34
N LEU A 37 -0.07 -16.21 27.47
CA LEU A 37 -0.18 -17.40 26.62
C LEU A 37 -1.31 -18.28 27.15
N CYS A 38 -2.35 -18.45 26.34
CA CYS A 38 -3.47 -19.36 26.63
C CYS A 38 -3.35 -20.63 25.79
N GLU A 39 -3.07 -21.74 26.40
CA GLU A 39 -3.06 -23.07 25.81
C GLU A 39 -4.40 -23.76 26.09
N LYS A 40 -5.22 -23.99 25.05
CA LYS A 40 -6.58 -24.53 25.19
C LYS A 40 -6.67 -25.94 24.65
N PHE A 41 -7.04 -26.88 25.47
CA PHE A 41 -7.30 -28.27 25.11
C PHE A 41 -8.73 -28.40 24.57
N LEU A 42 -8.85 -28.73 23.30
CA LEU A 42 -10.14 -28.82 22.62
C LEU A 42 -10.91 -30.04 23.06
N PRO A 43 -12.23 -29.95 23.31
CA PRO A 43 -13.05 -31.14 23.57
C PRO A 43 -13.22 -31.95 22.27
N GLN A 44 -13.47 -33.26 22.39
CA GLN A 44 -13.67 -34.14 21.23
C GLN A 44 -14.82 -33.67 20.31
N GLN A 45 -15.85 -33.06 20.88
CA GLN A 45 -16.98 -32.52 20.14
C GLN A 45 -17.06 -31.00 20.33
N GLY A 46 -17.15 -30.27 19.19
CA GLY A 46 -17.26 -28.81 19.19
C GLY A 46 -18.56 -28.25 19.76
N PRO A 47 -18.70 -26.96 19.88
CA PRO A 47 -17.96 -25.90 19.19
C PRO A 47 -16.61 -25.57 19.83
N TYR A 48 -15.68 -25.03 19.01
CA TYR A 48 -14.36 -24.57 19.46
C TYR A 48 -14.34 -23.04 19.46
N PRO A 49 -14.85 -22.39 20.50
CA PRO A 49 -14.91 -20.93 20.51
C PRO A 49 -13.49 -20.35 20.52
N TYR A 50 -13.24 -19.47 19.60
CA TYR A 50 -12.05 -18.64 19.53
C TYR A 50 -12.41 -17.22 19.96
N SER A 51 -11.58 -16.63 20.80
CA SER A 51 -11.71 -15.24 21.22
C SER A 51 -10.42 -14.52 20.89
N GLU A 52 -10.46 -13.68 19.86
CA GLU A 52 -9.36 -12.78 19.58
C GLU A 52 -9.30 -11.69 20.65
N SER A 53 -8.17 -11.57 21.31
CA SER A 53 -7.93 -10.59 22.37
C SER A 53 -6.52 -10.06 22.26
N ASN A 54 -6.34 -8.77 22.52
CA ASN A 54 -5.01 -8.18 22.62
C ASN A 54 -4.29 -8.57 23.94
N ASP A 55 -5.02 -9.12 24.89
CA ASP A 55 -4.50 -9.49 26.21
C ASP A 55 -3.97 -10.94 26.26
N MET A 56 -4.19 -11.73 25.21
CA MET A 56 -3.71 -13.11 25.19
C MET A 56 -3.40 -13.62 23.79
N VAL A 57 -2.43 -14.52 23.70
CA VAL A 57 -2.18 -15.39 22.55
C VAL A 57 -2.84 -16.72 22.84
N GLN A 58 -3.88 -17.08 22.10
CA GLN A 58 -4.54 -18.38 22.26
C GLN A 58 -3.95 -19.38 21.27
N LEU A 59 -3.50 -20.53 21.81
CA LEU A 59 -3.11 -21.72 21.07
C LEU A 59 -4.07 -22.86 21.39
N SER A 60 -4.37 -23.72 20.42
CA SER A 60 -5.32 -24.81 20.60
C SER A 60 -4.61 -26.17 20.49
N TRP A 61 -4.89 -27.06 21.41
CA TRP A 61 -4.38 -28.42 21.44
C TRP A 61 -5.47 -29.44 21.11
N TRP A 62 -5.10 -30.44 20.28
CA TRP A 62 -5.93 -31.61 20.05
C TRP A 62 -5.33 -32.82 20.79
N SER A 63 -6.11 -33.46 21.63
CA SER A 63 -5.65 -34.57 22.46
C SER A 63 -6.46 -35.87 22.29
N TRP A 64 -7.15 -36.05 21.16
CA TRP A 64 -8.06 -37.17 20.91
C TRP A 64 -7.56 -38.04 19.73
N GLY A 65 -6.38 -38.66 19.91
CA GLY A 65 -5.72 -39.46 18.86
C GLY A 65 -6.40 -40.75 18.47
N ASP A 66 -7.25 -41.28 19.32
CA ASP A 66 -8.00 -42.51 19.03
C ASP A 66 -9.13 -42.27 18.00
N GLU A 67 -9.35 -41.06 17.57
CA GLU A 67 -10.43 -40.74 16.64
C GLU A 67 -10.06 -41.10 15.20
N THR A 68 -10.78 -42.05 14.63
CA THR A 68 -10.59 -42.46 13.25
C THR A 68 -10.86 -41.26 12.27
N ASN A 69 -9.93 -41.02 11.37
CA ASN A 69 -10.01 -39.94 10.39
C ASN A 69 -9.82 -38.51 10.93
N SER A 70 -9.25 -38.33 12.11
CA SER A 70 -8.69 -37.02 12.49
C SER A 70 -7.26 -36.93 11.93
N ASN A 71 -6.96 -35.82 11.27
CA ASN A 71 -5.61 -35.49 10.83
C ASN A 71 -4.94 -34.44 11.73
N TRP A 72 -5.54 -34.15 12.86
CA TRP A 72 -4.97 -33.28 13.86
C TRP A 72 -4.02 -34.08 14.77
N PRO A 73 -2.77 -33.61 15.00
CA PRO A 73 -1.80 -34.30 15.84
C PRO A 73 -2.20 -34.23 17.32
N ASP A 74 -1.90 -35.27 18.05
CA ASP A 74 -2.22 -35.39 19.48
C ASP A 74 -1.02 -35.70 20.35
N ASP A 75 0.09 -36.15 19.78
CA ASP A 75 1.29 -36.57 20.45
C ASP A 75 1.92 -35.49 21.34
N ASP A 76 2.08 -34.27 20.76
CA ASP A 76 2.58 -33.11 21.50
C ASP A 76 1.63 -32.64 22.60
N ALA A 77 0.31 -32.73 22.35
CA ALA A 77 -0.68 -32.41 23.37
C ALA A 77 -0.58 -33.37 24.56
N HIS A 78 -0.38 -34.67 24.30
CA HIS A 78 -0.15 -35.67 25.36
C HIS A 78 1.19 -35.45 26.08
N ALA A 79 2.25 -35.13 25.34
CA ALA A 79 3.54 -34.81 25.93
C ALA A 79 3.44 -33.60 26.85
N ARG A 80 2.79 -32.51 26.39
CA ARG A 80 2.58 -31.29 27.18
C ARG A 80 1.73 -31.54 28.43
N PHE A 81 0.68 -32.37 28.29
CA PHE A 81 -0.19 -32.74 29.39
C PHE A 81 0.58 -33.54 30.47
N GLY A 82 1.45 -34.46 30.04
CA GLY A 82 2.31 -35.26 30.94
C GLY A 82 3.41 -34.42 31.60
N GLU A 83 4.05 -33.52 30.86
CA GLU A 83 5.10 -32.65 31.38
C GLU A 83 4.61 -31.76 32.53
N LEU A 84 3.45 -31.17 32.38
CA LEU A 84 2.84 -30.31 33.39
C LEU A 84 2.05 -31.07 34.45
N SER A 85 2.03 -32.42 34.39
CA SER A 85 1.29 -33.25 35.30
C SER A 85 -0.18 -32.83 35.49
N LEU A 86 -0.85 -32.49 34.41
CA LEU A 86 -2.19 -31.92 34.40
C LEU A 86 -3.22 -32.96 34.86
N GLN A 87 -4.25 -32.49 35.56
CA GLN A 87 -5.37 -33.33 35.99
C GLN A 87 -6.36 -33.55 34.83
N ASN A 88 -7.00 -34.72 34.83
CA ASN A 88 -8.10 -34.98 33.90
C ASN A 88 -9.19 -33.92 34.06
N GLY A 89 -9.57 -33.31 32.91
CA GLY A 89 -10.56 -32.25 32.90
C GLY A 89 -9.98 -30.83 32.79
N THR A 90 -8.64 -30.68 32.78
CA THR A 90 -8.00 -29.40 32.44
C THR A 90 -8.38 -29.01 31.02
N THR A 91 -8.95 -27.84 30.87
CA THR A 91 -9.42 -27.33 29.54
C THR A 91 -8.59 -26.20 29.00
N ALA A 92 -7.88 -25.49 29.87
CA ALA A 92 -7.00 -24.38 29.46
C ALA A 92 -5.88 -24.15 30.48
N LEU A 93 -4.75 -23.67 29.99
CA LEU A 93 -3.62 -23.16 30.75
C LEU A 93 -3.43 -21.69 30.43
N TYR A 94 -3.08 -20.89 31.42
CA TYR A 94 -2.73 -19.51 31.29
C TYR A 94 -1.34 -19.30 31.87
N ASN A 95 -0.32 -19.13 30.99
CA ASN A 95 1.09 -19.17 31.40
C ASN A 95 1.44 -20.40 32.28
N GLU A 96 1.05 -21.59 31.79
CA GLU A 96 1.19 -22.91 32.46
C GLU A 96 0.30 -23.13 33.68
N GLU A 97 -0.45 -22.13 34.14
CA GLU A 97 -1.40 -22.31 35.23
C GLU A 97 -2.75 -22.84 34.75
N ALA A 98 -3.17 -23.97 35.36
CA ALA A 98 -4.39 -24.64 34.96
C ALA A 98 -5.63 -23.94 35.55
N VAL A 99 -6.58 -23.58 34.66
CA VAL A 99 -7.88 -23.08 35.09
C VAL A 99 -8.96 -24.12 34.83
N GLN A 100 -9.66 -24.51 35.89
CA GLN A 100 -10.73 -25.51 35.81
C GLN A 100 -12.05 -24.93 35.29
N ASN A 101 -12.26 -23.64 35.47
CA ASN A 101 -13.45 -22.95 35.01
C ASN A 101 -13.13 -22.23 33.69
N GLN A 102 -14.07 -22.25 32.73
CA GLN A 102 -13.89 -21.60 31.41
C GLN A 102 -13.99 -20.06 31.47
N ASP A 103 -13.71 -19.46 32.62
CA ASP A 103 -13.69 -17.98 32.71
C ASP A 103 -12.36 -17.42 32.22
N VAL A 104 -12.42 -16.87 31.04
CA VAL A 104 -11.26 -16.27 30.33
C VAL A 104 -10.68 -15.09 31.12
N ALA A 105 -11.54 -14.30 31.79
CA ALA A 105 -11.07 -13.12 32.53
C ALA A 105 -10.30 -13.53 33.79
N GLU A 106 -10.77 -14.57 34.51
CA GLU A 106 -10.05 -15.16 35.64
C GLU A 106 -8.73 -15.78 35.18
N GLY A 107 -8.75 -16.48 34.03
CA GLY A 107 -7.55 -17.08 33.43
C GLY A 107 -6.49 -16.04 33.07
N ILE A 108 -6.87 -14.94 32.43
CA ILE A 108 -5.94 -13.87 32.13
C ILE A 108 -5.35 -13.23 33.36
N LEU A 109 -6.18 -13.02 34.41
CA LEU A 109 -5.69 -12.45 35.64
C LEU A 109 -4.69 -13.37 36.34
N LEU A 110 -4.96 -14.67 36.35
CA LEU A 110 -4.06 -15.69 36.92
C LEU A 110 -2.76 -15.78 36.12
N GLY A 111 -2.86 -15.84 34.79
CA GLY A 111 -1.70 -15.89 33.92
C GLY A 111 -0.78 -14.68 34.09
N ARG A 112 -1.32 -13.47 34.25
CA ARG A 112 -0.54 -12.26 34.54
C ARG A 112 0.23 -12.34 35.87
N GLN A 113 -0.29 -13.06 36.88
CA GLN A 113 0.45 -13.28 38.11
C GLN A 113 1.65 -14.22 37.92
N HIS A 114 1.60 -15.07 36.91
CA HIS A 114 2.66 -16.00 36.49
C HIS A 114 3.49 -15.48 35.30
N ALA A 115 3.46 -14.19 35.03
CA ALA A 115 4.38 -13.51 34.11
C ALA A 115 5.40 -12.69 34.90
N THR A 116 6.57 -12.46 34.30
CA THR A 116 7.54 -11.52 34.86
C THR A 116 7.06 -10.09 34.62
N THR A 117 7.21 -9.23 35.62
CA THR A 117 6.91 -7.78 35.48
C THR A 117 8.05 -6.99 34.84
N GLN A 118 9.21 -7.63 34.68
CA GLN A 118 10.39 -7.02 34.07
C GLN A 118 10.80 -7.83 32.84
N THR A 119 11.31 -7.16 31.82
CA THR A 119 11.88 -7.81 30.65
C THR A 119 13.07 -8.67 31.09
N ALA A 120 12.94 -9.98 31.02
CA ALA A 120 13.98 -10.92 31.46
C ALA A 120 15.03 -11.14 30.36
N LEU A 121 14.61 -11.16 29.11
CA LEU A 121 15.46 -11.33 27.94
C LEU A 121 14.86 -10.63 26.73
N THR A 122 15.68 -10.38 25.70
CA THR A 122 15.24 -9.88 24.40
C THR A 122 15.86 -10.70 23.29
N LEU A 123 15.14 -10.86 22.19
CA LEU A 123 15.63 -11.50 20.97
C LEU A 123 15.65 -10.48 19.83
N GLU A 124 16.77 -10.48 19.11
CA GLU A 124 16.91 -9.76 17.84
C GLU A 124 17.29 -10.76 16.75
N GLY A 125 16.53 -10.82 15.65
CA GLY A 125 16.81 -11.79 14.60
C GLY A 125 15.72 -11.87 13.56
N SER A 126 15.60 -13.03 12.95
CA SER A 126 14.62 -13.30 11.90
C SER A 126 14.00 -14.69 12.03
N VAL A 127 12.82 -14.84 11.43
CA VAL A 127 12.25 -16.15 11.12
C VAL A 127 12.43 -16.36 9.63
N GLU A 128 12.99 -17.47 9.25
CA GLU A 128 13.37 -17.81 7.89
C GLU A 128 12.74 -19.13 7.46
N ILE A 129 12.19 -19.17 6.27
CA ILE A 129 11.92 -20.43 5.57
C ILE A 129 13.07 -20.66 4.60
N VAL A 130 13.70 -21.78 4.71
CA VAL A 130 14.83 -22.17 3.90
C VAL A 130 14.59 -23.52 3.22
N SER A 131 15.24 -23.76 2.11
CA SER A 131 15.20 -25.01 1.37
C SER A 131 16.53 -25.73 1.49
N ASP A 132 16.51 -27.03 1.77
CA ASP A 132 17.69 -27.87 1.77
C ASP A 132 18.11 -28.29 0.34
N GLU A 133 19.18 -29.07 0.23
CA GLU A 133 19.68 -29.62 -1.05
C GLU A 133 18.64 -30.55 -1.73
N LYS A 134 17.73 -31.15 -0.96
CA LYS A 134 16.62 -31.98 -1.45
C LYS A 134 15.40 -31.15 -1.82
N ARG A 135 15.49 -29.82 -1.70
CA ARG A 135 14.41 -28.86 -1.89
C ARG A 135 13.25 -29.03 -0.88
N GLN A 136 13.50 -29.60 0.28
CA GLN A 136 12.53 -29.65 1.37
C GLN A 136 12.62 -28.35 2.16
N TRP A 137 11.47 -27.77 2.50
CA TRP A 137 11.41 -26.54 3.25
C TRP A 137 11.39 -26.80 4.76
N PHE A 138 12.08 -25.94 5.48
CA PHE A 138 12.11 -25.97 6.93
C PHE A 138 12.26 -24.56 7.51
N VAL A 139 12.07 -24.42 8.83
CA VAL A 139 12.12 -23.14 9.51
C VAL A 139 13.45 -23.00 10.27
N ARG A 140 14.07 -21.84 10.11
CA ARG A 140 15.24 -21.40 10.88
C ARG A 140 14.93 -20.10 11.60
N ILE A 141 15.45 -19.97 12.80
CA ILE A 141 15.28 -18.79 13.66
C ILE A 141 16.65 -18.37 14.17
N PRO A 142 17.46 -17.67 13.35
CA PRO A 142 18.74 -17.11 13.77
C PRO A 142 18.45 -15.88 14.65
N VAL A 143 18.94 -15.89 15.89
CA VAL A 143 18.71 -14.81 16.85
C VAL A 143 19.95 -14.50 17.67
N GLU A 144 20.11 -13.24 18.06
CA GLU A 144 20.91 -12.78 19.18
C GLU A 144 20.00 -12.65 20.40
N MET A 145 20.24 -13.45 21.42
CA MET A 145 19.55 -13.38 22.68
C MET A 145 20.36 -12.56 23.67
N SER A 146 19.75 -11.53 24.23
CA SER A 146 20.33 -10.69 25.29
C SER A 146 19.55 -10.90 26.56
N THR A 147 20.20 -11.37 27.65
CA THR A 147 19.59 -11.59 28.96
C THR A 147 19.76 -10.37 29.83
N LEU A 148 18.68 -9.92 30.45
CA LEU A 148 18.65 -8.75 31.34
C LEU A 148 18.66 -9.14 32.82
N VAL A 149 18.29 -10.38 33.12
CA VAL A 149 18.33 -11.00 34.47
C VAL A 149 19.09 -12.32 34.43
N ASN A 150 19.52 -12.83 35.57
CA ASN A 150 20.10 -14.16 35.62
C ASN A 150 18.99 -15.21 35.46
N LEU A 151 19.11 -16.04 34.45
CA LEU A 151 18.18 -17.12 34.14
C LEU A 151 18.68 -18.41 34.80
N SER A 152 17.77 -19.16 35.41
CA SER A 152 18.07 -20.45 36.03
C SER A 152 18.31 -21.55 34.99
N ASN A 153 18.89 -22.68 35.41
CA ASN A 153 19.03 -23.88 34.56
C ASN A 153 17.69 -24.53 34.19
N ASN A 154 16.60 -24.07 34.77
CA ASN A 154 15.25 -24.55 34.46
C ASN A 154 14.54 -23.74 33.40
N THR A 155 15.21 -22.72 32.80
CA THR A 155 14.63 -21.95 31.73
C THR A 155 14.48 -22.82 30.47
N ILE A 156 13.29 -22.87 29.94
CA ILE A 156 12.94 -23.63 28.72
C ILE A 156 12.31 -22.67 27.71
N LEU A 157 12.69 -22.83 26.46
CA LEU A 157 12.00 -22.23 25.33
C LEU A 157 11.09 -23.29 24.71
N TYR A 158 9.83 -22.97 24.54
CA TYR A 158 8.90 -23.73 23.70
C TYR A 158 8.73 -23.00 22.38
N ILE A 159 8.90 -23.71 21.29
CA ILE A 159 8.64 -23.25 19.93
C ILE A 159 7.39 -23.97 19.46
N PHE A 160 6.29 -23.23 19.33
CA PHE A 160 5.03 -23.77 18.81
C PHE A 160 4.86 -23.35 17.36
N LEU A 161 4.56 -24.31 16.50
CA LEU A 161 4.10 -24.06 15.15
C LEU A 161 2.62 -24.36 15.07
N SER A 162 1.82 -23.36 14.77
CA SER A 162 0.37 -23.45 14.72
C SER A 162 -0.20 -23.08 13.37
N GLU A 163 -1.32 -23.69 13.04
CA GLU A 163 -2.13 -23.36 11.85
C GLU A 163 -3.23 -22.38 12.24
N ASP A 164 -3.33 -21.23 11.53
CA ASP A 164 -4.30 -20.17 11.86
C ASP A 164 -5.73 -20.69 11.90
N ILE A 165 -6.11 -21.48 10.89
CA ILE A 165 -7.43 -22.09 10.76
C ILE A 165 -7.23 -23.53 10.25
N ALA A 166 -7.29 -24.49 11.14
CA ALA A 166 -7.21 -25.91 10.83
C ALA A 166 -8.62 -26.50 10.66
N THR A 167 -8.84 -27.22 9.59
CA THR A 167 -10.09 -27.96 9.36
C THR A 167 -9.78 -29.44 9.18
N ASP A 168 -10.46 -30.29 9.93
CA ASP A 168 -10.29 -31.74 9.85
C ASP A 168 -11.29 -32.40 8.88
N GLN A 169 -11.18 -33.72 8.74
CA GLN A 169 -12.06 -34.52 7.87
C GLN A 169 -13.53 -34.55 8.37
N HIS A 170 -13.76 -34.25 9.64
CA HIS A 170 -15.10 -34.13 10.23
C HIS A 170 -15.68 -32.73 10.08
N GLN A 171 -15.05 -31.85 9.33
CA GLN A 171 -15.45 -30.44 9.12
C GLN A 171 -15.43 -29.61 10.42
N ARG A 172 -14.66 -30.03 11.42
CA ARG A 172 -14.42 -29.23 12.62
C ARG A 172 -13.35 -28.20 12.28
N THR A 173 -13.51 -27.01 12.80
CA THR A 173 -12.56 -25.91 12.57
C THR A 173 -12.01 -25.44 13.90
N ALA A 174 -10.69 -25.43 14.02
CA ALA A 174 -9.97 -24.90 15.17
C ALA A 174 -9.10 -23.71 14.74
N HIS A 175 -8.96 -22.74 15.62
CA HIS A 175 -8.08 -21.60 15.43
C HIS A 175 -6.77 -21.82 16.16
N HIS A 176 -5.65 -21.43 15.52
CA HIS A 176 -4.29 -21.57 16.06
C HIS A 176 -4.02 -22.98 16.63
N LEU A 177 -4.41 -23.99 15.84
CA LEU A 177 -4.16 -25.37 16.21
C LEU A 177 -2.65 -25.64 16.17
N ILE A 178 -2.09 -26.08 17.30
CA ILE A 178 -0.70 -26.50 17.39
C ILE A 178 -0.55 -27.79 16.56
N ARG A 179 0.38 -27.74 15.60
CA ARG A 179 0.73 -28.87 14.75
C ARG A 179 2.05 -29.48 15.15
N ASP A 180 2.88 -28.69 15.84
CA ASP A 180 4.20 -29.11 16.28
C ASP A 180 4.66 -28.27 17.46
N MET A 181 5.29 -28.93 18.43
CA MET A 181 5.89 -28.29 19.60
C MET A 181 7.31 -28.81 19.78
N GLN A 182 8.27 -27.90 19.72
CA GLN A 182 9.65 -28.23 20.02
C GLN A 182 10.08 -27.57 21.34
N PRO A 183 10.29 -28.34 22.41
CA PRO A 183 10.95 -27.82 23.59
C PRO A 183 12.45 -27.74 23.35
N GLU A 184 13.00 -26.53 23.43
CA GLU A 184 14.45 -26.33 23.36
C GLU A 184 15.07 -26.62 24.75
N VAL A 185 16.25 -27.18 24.72
CA VAL A 185 16.97 -27.62 25.89
C VAL A 185 17.12 -26.49 26.90
N ARG A 186 16.98 -26.85 28.16
CA ARG A 186 17.24 -26.01 29.35
C ARG A 186 18.54 -25.23 29.19
N PHE A 187 18.50 -23.97 29.37
CA PHE A 187 19.68 -23.13 29.32
C PHE A 187 19.72 -22.18 30.53
N SER A 188 20.92 -21.85 30.94
CA SER A 188 21.15 -20.80 31.92
C SER A 188 21.97 -19.68 31.28
N ASN A 189 21.70 -18.46 31.63
CA ASN A 189 22.48 -17.35 31.18
C ASN A 189 22.54 -16.25 32.23
N GLN A 190 23.66 -15.53 32.27
CA GLN A 190 23.83 -14.44 33.22
C GLN A 190 23.36 -13.12 32.63
N ALA A 191 22.89 -12.23 33.46
CA ALA A 191 22.50 -10.89 33.08
C ALA A 191 23.62 -10.17 32.33
N GLY A 192 23.27 -9.52 31.24
CA GLY A 192 24.20 -8.79 30.36
C GLY A 192 24.91 -9.65 29.31
N ASN A 193 24.74 -10.96 29.32
CA ASN A 193 25.29 -11.82 28.29
C ASN A 193 24.47 -11.71 27.00
N LYS A 194 25.21 -11.79 25.87
CA LYS A 194 24.65 -11.90 24.52
C LYS A 194 25.06 -13.25 23.93
N THR A 195 24.11 -13.97 23.39
CA THR A 195 24.33 -15.29 22.81
C THR A 195 23.69 -15.36 21.43
N ASN A 196 24.49 -15.71 20.42
CA ASN A 196 23.96 -15.99 19.09
C ASN A 196 23.60 -17.47 18.99
N THR A 197 22.37 -17.75 18.61
CA THR A 197 21.88 -19.10 18.42
C THR A 197 20.98 -19.19 17.19
N THR A 198 20.77 -20.41 16.71
CA THR A 198 19.81 -20.67 15.61
C THR A 198 18.99 -21.87 15.98
N TRP A 199 17.70 -21.67 16.18
CA TRP A 199 16.75 -22.78 16.34
C TRP A 199 16.28 -23.25 14.97
N VAL A 200 16.04 -24.55 14.83
CA VAL A 200 15.73 -25.17 13.55
C VAL A 200 14.61 -26.20 13.74
N LEU A 201 13.47 -25.94 13.09
CA LEU A 201 12.47 -26.98 12.91
C LEU A 201 12.79 -27.67 11.58
N SER A 202 13.39 -28.85 11.66
CA SER A 202 13.91 -29.54 10.48
C SER A 202 12.79 -30.03 9.55
N SER A 203 13.12 -30.23 8.27
CA SER A 203 12.17 -30.76 7.29
C SER A 203 11.66 -32.17 7.65
N GLU A 204 12.50 -32.98 8.28
CA GLU A 204 12.11 -34.31 8.77
C GLU A 204 11.08 -34.21 9.88
N HIS A 205 11.30 -33.29 10.82
CA HIS A 205 10.40 -33.02 11.94
C HIS A 205 9.05 -32.49 11.43
N LEU A 206 9.06 -31.46 10.58
CA LEU A 206 7.84 -30.91 9.96
C LEU A 206 7.07 -31.98 9.18
N THR A 207 7.76 -32.84 8.43
CA THR A 207 7.12 -33.92 7.69
C THR A 207 6.49 -34.95 8.61
N ALA A 208 7.14 -35.29 9.73
CA ALA A 208 6.58 -36.19 10.73
C ALA A 208 5.32 -35.62 11.39
N ALA A 209 5.28 -34.30 11.59
CA ALA A 209 4.10 -33.58 12.08
C ALA A 209 3.01 -33.35 11.00
N GLY A 210 3.21 -33.87 9.77
CA GLY A 210 2.27 -33.69 8.66
C GLY A 210 2.24 -32.28 8.09
N ILE A 211 3.31 -31.51 8.26
CA ILE A 211 3.42 -30.12 7.79
C ILE A 211 4.21 -30.07 6.49
N ASP A 212 3.58 -29.58 5.43
CA ASP A 212 4.22 -29.27 4.14
C ASP A 212 4.11 -27.78 3.86
N LEU A 213 5.18 -27.05 4.12
CA LEU A 213 5.25 -25.61 3.88
C LEU A 213 5.31 -25.24 2.38
N GLN A 214 5.60 -26.21 1.48
CA GLN A 214 5.60 -25.97 0.03
C GLN A 214 4.20 -26.06 -0.54
N GLU A 215 3.42 -27.03 -0.10
CA GLU A 215 2.05 -27.25 -0.54
C GLU A 215 1.11 -26.20 0.07
N ASN A 216 1.31 -25.89 1.35
CA ASN A 216 0.52 -24.90 2.08
C ASN A 216 1.42 -23.86 2.75
N PRO A 217 1.88 -22.82 2.02
CA PRO A 217 2.80 -21.80 2.55
C PRO A 217 2.13 -20.71 3.38
N TYR A 218 0.82 -20.75 3.58
CA TYR A 218 0.05 -19.71 4.26
C TYR A 218 -0.68 -20.23 5.48
N GLY A 219 -1.02 -19.30 6.38
CA GLY A 219 -1.83 -19.62 7.54
C GLY A 219 -1.05 -20.31 8.67
N TRP A 220 0.28 -20.15 8.69
CA TRP A 220 1.13 -20.66 9.75
C TRP A 220 1.62 -19.55 10.64
N ARG A 221 1.68 -19.85 11.95
CA ARG A 221 2.25 -18.95 12.95
C ARG A 221 3.29 -19.67 13.79
N ILE A 222 4.26 -18.89 14.22
CA ILE A 222 5.26 -19.32 15.18
C ILE A 222 5.08 -18.55 16.48
N THR A 223 5.15 -19.28 17.59
CA THR A 223 5.13 -18.71 18.92
C THR A 223 6.36 -19.19 19.68
N LEU A 224 7.12 -18.24 20.24
CA LEU A 224 8.27 -18.54 21.09
C LEU A 224 7.89 -18.14 22.52
N ALA A 225 7.83 -19.08 23.41
CA ALA A 225 7.47 -18.86 24.81
C ALA A 225 8.62 -19.32 25.72
N PHE A 226 9.16 -18.41 26.48
CA PHE A 226 10.22 -18.70 27.45
C PHE A 226 9.62 -18.81 28.85
N PHE A 227 9.79 -19.98 29.46
CA PHE A 227 9.40 -20.23 30.84
C PHE A 227 10.62 -20.50 31.68
N GLY A 228 10.64 -20.01 32.90
CA GLY A 228 11.74 -20.24 33.80
C GLY A 228 11.65 -19.48 35.11
N GLU A 229 12.62 -19.73 35.95
CA GLU A 229 12.82 -19.06 37.24
C GLU A 229 13.83 -17.92 37.07
N VAL A 230 13.55 -16.81 37.73
CA VAL A 230 14.51 -15.68 37.85
C VAL A 230 15.22 -15.77 39.16
N GLU A 231 16.49 -15.35 39.23
CA GLU A 231 17.27 -15.35 40.46
C GLU A 231 16.53 -14.66 41.60
N GLY A 232 16.36 -15.41 42.71
CA GLY A 232 15.65 -14.97 43.90
C GLY A 232 14.15 -15.31 43.92
N ASP A 233 13.60 -15.90 42.85
CA ASP A 233 12.22 -16.39 42.77
C ASP A 233 12.24 -17.80 42.16
N SER A 234 11.82 -18.81 42.94
CA SER A 234 11.74 -20.20 42.48
C SER A 234 10.42 -20.53 41.76
N THR A 235 9.63 -19.51 41.43
CA THR A 235 8.38 -19.70 40.70
C THR A 235 8.67 -19.73 39.23
N ASN A 236 8.19 -20.75 38.54
CA ASN A 236 8.25 -20.78 37.06
C ASN A 236 7.31 -19.72 36.49
N ARG A 237 7.82 -18.86 35.62
CA ARG A 237 7.07 -17.74 35.03
C ARG A 237 7.29 -17.64 33.54
N LEU A 238 6.32 -17.07 32.85
CA LEU A 238 6.54 -16.62 31.47
C LEU A 238 7.50 -15.42 31.48
N LEU A 239 8.67 -15.62 30.89
CA LEU A 239 9.77 -14.64 30.83
C LEU A 239 9.72 -13.76 29.59
N ALA A 240 9.33 -14.33 28.46
CA ALA A 240 9.16 -13.64 27.20
C ALA A 240 8.23 -14.41 26.27
N LEU A 241 7.46 -13.68 25.48
CA LEU A 241 6.53 -14.22 24.48
C LEU A 241 6.68 -13.48 23.17
N TYR A 242 6.86 -14.23 22.08
CA TYR A 242 6.87 -13.75 20.71
C TYR A 242 5.84 -14.52 19.91
N HIS A 243 5.07 -13.83 19.09
CA HIS A 243 4.03 -14.45 18.28
C HIS A 243 3.91 -13.74 16.96
N GLN A 244 4.07 -14.47 15.85
CA GLN A 244 3.99 -13.88 14.51
C GLN A 244 3.63 -14.91 13.45
N PRO A 245 3.09 -14.47 12.29
CA PRO A 245 2.94 -15.35 11.14
C PRO A 245 4.31 -15.78 10.62
N LEU A 246 4.41 -17.00 10.07
CA LEU A 246 5.58 -17.40 9.30
C LEU A 246 5.73 -16.51 8.07
N PRO A 247 6.98 -16.19 7.67
CA PRO A 247 7.22 -15.47 6.44
C PRO A 247 6.73 -16.30 5.25
N ASN A 248 6.16 -15.65 4.28
CA ASN A 248 5.81 -16.30 3.03
C ASN A 248 6.53 -15.64 1.85
N ARG A 249 6.59 -16.34 0.74
CA ARG A 249 7.35 -15.90 -0.45
C ARG A 249 6.93 -14.51 -0.96
N TRP A 250 5.70 -14.10 -0.69
CA TRP A 250 5.14 -12.82 -1.12
C TRP A 250 5.43 -11.67 -0.15
N HIS A 251 5.70 -11.99 1.12
CA HIS A 251 6.04 -10.99 2.14
C HIS A 251 7.55 -10.73 2.27
N SER A 252 8.37 -11.58 1.73
CA SER A 252 9.84 -11.48 1.86
C SER A 252 10.50 -10.39 1.00
N SER A 253 9.78 -9.70 0.15
CA SER A 253 10.37 -8.65 -0.69
C SER A 253 9.86 -7.26 -0.32
N THR A 254 10.42 -6.67 0.72
CA THR A 254 10.34 -5.22 0.95
C THR A 254 10.82 -4.40 -0.26
N THR A 255 11.65 -4.97 -1.12
CA THR A 255 12.08 -4.37 -2.39
C THR A 255 11.03 -4.51 -3.50
N GLY A 256 10.24 -5.59 -3.52
CA GLY A 256 9.17 -5.81 -4.50
C GLY A 256 7.96 -4.93 -4.28
N ASP A 257 7.64 -4.65 -3.03
CA ASP A 257 6.48 -3.82 -2.66
C ASP A 257 6.61 -2.37 -3.13
N PHE A 258 7.85 -1.87 -3.25
CA PHE A 258 8.13 -0.53 -3.79
C PHE A 258 8.30 -0.49 -5.30
N ALA A 259 8.61 -1.61 -5.96
CA ALA A 259 8.88 -1.65 -7.39
C ALA A 259 7.63 -1.32 -8.21
N LEU A 260 6.48 -1.87 -7.86
CA LEU A 260 5.21 -1.61 -8.56
C LEU A 260 4.74 -0.15 -8.38
N PRO A 261 4.62 0.41 -7.17
CA PRO A 261 4.24 1.81 -7.00
C PRO A 261 5.27 2.78 -7.61
N LEU A 262 6.57 2.48 -7.55
CA LEU A 262 7.60 3.27 -8.22
C LEU A 262 7.43 3.25 -9.75
N PHE A 263 7.19 2.08 -10.34
CA PHE A 263 6.92 1.94 -11.77
C PHE A 263 5.68 2.74 -12.19
N LEU A 264 4.58 2.66 -11.44
CA LEU A 264 3.36 3.42 -11.69
C LEU A 264 3.59 4.93 -11.56
N LEU A 265 4.40 5.35 -10.60
CA LEU A 265 4.76 6.75 -10.43
C LEU A 265 5.58 7.27 -11.61
N VAL A 266 6.57 6.52 -12.08
CA VAL A 266 7.36 6.87 -13.27
C VAL A 266 6.48 6.92 -14.51
N LEU A 267 5.62 5.92 -14.71
CA LEU A 267 4.68 5.87 -15.83
C LEU A 267 3.74 7.07 -15.83
N SER A 268 3.16 7.42 -14.68
CA SER A 268 2.27 8.57 -14.54
C SER A 268 3.00 9.89 -14.81
N ALA A 269 4.25 10.03 -14.35
CA ALA A 269 5.07 11.20 -14.62
C ALA A 269 5.39 11.36 -16.12
N VAL A 270 5.67 10.26 -16.83
CA VAL A 270 5.90 10.26 -18.27
C VAL A 270 4.63 10.67 -19.02
N LEU A 271 3.48 10.11 -18.65
CA LEU A 271 2.18 10.46 -19.26
C LEU A 271 1.81 11.93 -19.00
N ALA A 272 1.97 12.40 -17.77
CA ALA A 272 1.72 13.80 -17.42
C ALA A 272 2.65 14.75 -18.19
N SER A 273 3.95 14.42 -18.26
CA SER A 273 4.93 15.20 -19.04
C SER A 273 4.56 15.26 -20.52
N SER A 274 4.16 14.13 -21.09
CA SER A 274 3.71 14.06 -22.48
C SER A 274 2.47 14.93 -22.73
N ALA A 275 1.49 14.89 -21.83
CA ALA A 275 0.28 15.72 -21.92
C ALA A 275 0.60 17.21 -21.83
N VAL A 276 1.49 17.62 -20.90
CA VAL A 276 1.94 19.02 -20.76
C VAL A 276 2.69 19.49 -22.02
N LEU A 277 3.61 18.69 -22.53
CA LEU A 277 4.36 19.02 -23.74
C LEU A 277 3.42 19.19 -24.95
N ASN A 278 2.44 18.31 -25.10
CA ASN A 278 1.44 18.41 -26.16
C ASN A 278 0.54 19.66 -26.00
N ALA A 279 0.13 19.98 -24.76
CA ALA A 279 -0.64 21.18 -24.47
C ALA A 279 0.16 22.45 -24.82
N MET A 280 1.42 22.52 -24.40
CA MET A 280 2.33 23.62 -24.74
C MET A 280 2.56 23.76 -26.27
N LYS A 281 2.70 22.62 -26.95
CA LYS A 281 2.84 22.61 -28.43
C LYS A 281 1.58 23.15 -29.11
N ARG A 282 0.41 22.77 -28.63
CA ARG A 282 -0.89 23.31 -29.13
C ARG A 282 -1.02 24.78 -28.84
N GLU A 283 -0.74 25.26 -27.64
CA GLU A 283 -0.86 26.66 -27.28
C GLU A 283 0.05 27.55 -28.11
N LYS A 284 1.31 27.15 -28.34
CA LYS A 284 2.26 27.87 -29.18
C LYS A 284 1.98 27.74 -30.67
N GLY A 285 1.43 26.61 -31.11
CA GLY A 285 1.12 26.33 -32.51
C GLY A 285 -0.18 26.94 -32.99
N MET A 286 -1.14 27.16 -32.12
CA MET A 286 -2.46 27.67 -32.48
C MET A 286 -2.39 29.15 -32.89
N PRO A 287 -3.03 29.52 -34.02
CA PRO A 287 -3.07 30.89 -34.46
C PRO A 287 -4.03 31.73 -33.65
N LYS A 288 -3.77 33.04 -33.58
CA LYS A 288 -4.66 34.04 -33.00
C LYS A 288 -5.34 34.84 -34.10
N LEU A 289 -6.66 34.96 -34.00
CA LEU A 289 -7.50 35.70 -34.95
C LEU A 289 -8.12 36.88 -34.22
N ASN A 290 -7.93 38.07 -34.78
CA ASN A 290 -8.60 39.29 -34.36
C ASN A 290 -9.32 39.91 -35.58
N ALA A 291 -10.48 40.55 -35.35
CA ALA A 291 -11.14 41.29 -36.41
C ALA A 291 -11.77 42.57 -35.85
N SER A 292 -11.85 43.56 -36.70
CA SER A 292 -12.50 44.81 -36.41
C SER A 292 -13.22 45.34 -37.64
N TRP A 293 -14.26 46.11 -37.46
CA TRP A 293 -14.92 46.80 -38.55
C TRP A 293 -14.02 47.91 -39.11
N LYS A 294 -13.82 47.91 -40.43
CA LYS A 294 -13.06 48.95 -41.15
C LYS A 294 -13.98 50.07 -41.67
N THR A 295 -15.12 49.69 -42.25
CA THR A 295 -16.17 50.59 -42.68
C THR A 295 -17.54 49.95 -42.42
N ILE A 296 -18.56 50.77 -42.13
CA ILE A 296 -19.92 50.32 -41.87
C ILE A 296 -20.75 50.34 -43.16
N HIS A 297 -20.58 51.33 -43.98
CA HIS A 297 -21.28 51.48 -45.25
C HIS A 297 -20.26 51.70 -46.39
N PRO A 298 -19.98 50.72 -47.25
CA PRO A 298 -20.42 49.32 -47.18
C PRO A 298 -19.78 48.55 -46.01
N PRO A 299 -20.40 47.47 -45.48
CA PRO A 299 -19.89 46.73 -44.37
C PRO A 299 -18.63 45.92 -44.75
N VAL A 300 -17.50 46.34 -44.17
CA VAL A 300 -16.18 45.75 -44.42
C VAL A 300 -15.48 45.51 -43.09
N ALA A 301 -15.07 44.30 -42.84
CA ALA A 301 -14.25 43.96 -41.67
C ALA A 301 -12.83 43.60 -42.07
N GLN A 302 -11.90 44.05 -41.26
CA GLN A 302 -10.48 43.72 -41.36
C GLN A 302 -10.15 42.63 -40.35
N PHE A 303 -9.61 41.54 -40.85
CA PHE A 303 -9.15 40.42 -40.07
C PHE A 303 -7.63 40.44 -39.98
N THR A 304 -7.12 40.22 -38.77
CA THR A 304 -5.69 40.08 -38.54
C THR A 304 -5.47 38.68 -37.98
N PHE A 305 -4.79 37.89 -38.76
CA PHE A 305 -4.46 36.51 -38.45
C PHE A 305 -2.97 36.42 -38.10
N LYS A 306 -2.65 36.02 -36.87
CA LYS A 306 -1.27 35.81 -36.44
C LYS A 306 -1.06 34.31 -36.30
N SER A 307 -0.23 33.68 -37.14
CA SER A 307 0.15 32.29 -37.04
C SER A 307 0.99 32.06 -35.77
N GLY A 308 0.84 30.89 -35.15
CA GLY A 308 1.69 30.46 -34.11
C GLY A 308 3.05 29.96 -34.59
N SER A 309 3.71 29.07 -33.83
CA SER A 309 5.00 28.49 -34.20
C SER A 309 4.94 27.51 -35.37
N LEU A 310 3.74 27.15 -35.83
CA LEU A 310 3.51 26.20 -36.92
C LEU A 310 2.87 26.92 -38.14
N PRO A 311 3.16 26.49 -39.38
CA PRO A 311 2.50 27.00 -40.58
C PRO A 311 1.01 26.65 -40.56
N VAL A 312 0.19 27.53 -41.13
CA VAL A 312 -1.26 27.37 -41.14
C VAL A 312 -1.78 27.49 -42.56
N HIS A 313 -2.67 26.59 -42.93
CA HIS A 313 -3.40 26.64 -44.19
C HIS A 313 -4.85 27.06 -43.93
N LEU A 314 -5.21 28.28 -44.36
CA LEU A 314 -6.61 28.75 -44.32
C LEU A 314 -7.39 28.10 -45.46
N LYS A 315 -8.44 27.34 -45.16
CA LYS A 315 -9.23 26.56 -46.14
C LYS A 315 -10.48 27.29 -46.59
N SER A 316 -11.31 27.71 -45.68
CA SER A 316 -12.55 28.42 -45.96
C SER A 316 -12.86 29.47 -44.91
N CYS A 317 -13.71 30.41 -45.27
CA CYS A 317 -14.26 31.39 -44.36
C CYS A 317 -15.77 31.51 -44.65
N GLU A 318 -16.59 31.29 -43.64
CA GLU A 318 -18.03 31.31 -43.77
C GLU A 318 -18.65 32.22 -42.69
N THR A 319 -19.83 32.68 -42.92
CA THR A 319 -20.59 33.49 -41.96
C THR A 319 -21.93 32.85 -41.70
N GLU A 320 -22.40 33.01 -40.46
CA GLU A 320 -23.73 32.56 -40.08
C GLU A 320 -24.80 33.48 -40.69
N LEU A 321 -25.91 32.89 -41.10
CA LEU A 321 -27.06 33.65 -41.59
C LEU A 321 -27.58 34.62 -40.50
N PRO A 322 -28.01 35.83 -40.87
CA PRO A 322 -28.29 36.33 -42.21
C PRO A 322 -27.09 36.99 -42.96
N TRP A 323 -25.89 37.01 -42.33
CA TRP A 323 -24.71 37.60 -42.93
C TRP A 323 -24.23 36.80 -44.14
N GLY A 324 -23.85 37.52 -45.20
CA GLY A 324 -23.30 36.91 -46.40
C GLY A 324 -22.03 37.62 -46.90
N ILE A 325 -20.98 36.84 -47.18
CA ILE A 325 -19.72 37.36 -47.71
C ILE A 325 -19.90 37.75 -49.19
N LYS A 326 -19.44 38.93 -49.57
CA LYS A 326 -19.40 39.35 -50.95
C LYS A 326 -18.05 38.97 -51.59
N GLY A 327 -18.08 38.01 -52.48
CA GLY A 327 -16.91 37.43 -53.09
C GLY A 327 -16.45 36.14 -52.40
N GLY A 328 -15.58 35.39 -53.06
CA GLY A 328 -15.08 34.11 -52.52
C GLY A 328 -13.83 34.31 -51.67
N PHE A 329 -13.70 33.52 -50.62
CA PHE A 329 -12.47 33.38 -49.85
C PHE A 329 -11.47 32.52 -50.65
N LYS A 330 -10.22 32.96 -50.74
CA LYS A 330 -9.16 32.17 -51.40
C LYS A 330 -8.34 31.49 -50.32
N ALA A 331 -8.23 30.18 -50.43
CA ALA A 331 -7.36 29.39 -49.53
C ALA A 331 -5.91 29.89 -49.62
N LYS A 332 -5.23 29.99 -48.50
CA LYS A 332 -3.88 30.55 -48.40
C LYS A 332 -3.06 29.86 -47.33
N ARG A 333 -1.81 29.51 -47.64
CA ARG A 333 -0.82 29.05 -46.70
C ARG A 333 -0.11 30.23 -46.06
N ILE A 334 -0.06 30.28 -44.76
CA ILE A 334 0.59 31.32 -43.96
C ILE A 334 1.77 30.68 -43.24
N PRO A 335 2.98 31.19 -43.39
CA PRO A 335 4.17 30.69 -42.70
C PRO A 335 4.04 30.86 -41.16
N SER A 336 4.85 30.11 -40.40
CA SER A 336 4.93 30.25 -38.97
C SER A 336 5.36 31.65 -38.53
N ASN A 337 4.89 32.06 -37.34
CA ASN A 337 5.24 33.34 -36.69
C ASN A 337 5.03 34.59 -37.59
N THR A 338 4.10 34.54 -38.52
CA THR A 338 3.77 35.67 -39.40
C THR A 338 2.39 36.22 -39.09
N THR A 339 2.24 37.53 -39.33
CA THR A 339 0.94 38.19 -39.25
C THR A 339 0.43 38.46 -40.68
N HIS A 340 -0.78 38.03 -40.93
CA HIS A 340 -1.43 38.22 -42.20
C HIS A 340 -2.79 38.92 -42.03
N GLY A 341 -2.97 40.03 -42.75
CA GLY A 341 -4.25 40.73 -42.79
C GLY A 341 -5.04 40.36 -44.04
N PHE A 342 -6.33 40.16 -43.89
CA PHE A 342 -7.27 40.05 -45.00
C PHE A 342 -8.55 40.82 -44.71
N ILE A 343 -9.28 41.16 -45.76
CA ILE A 343 -10.48 41.98 -45.69
C ILE A 343 -11.65 41.14 -46.18
N LEU A 344 -12.70 41.07 -45.36
CA LEU A 344 -13.99 40.51 -45.77
C LEU A 344 -14.98 41.65 -46.02
N ARG A 345 -15.63 41.56 -47.20
CA ARG A 345 -16.73 42.45 -47.58
C ARG A 345 -18.02 41.68 -47.42
N PHE A 346 -18.99 42.29 -46.74
CA PHE A 346 -20.32 41.68 -46.60
C PHE A 346 -21.28 42.28 -47.61
N ARG A 347 -22.34 41.53 -47.92
CA ARG A 347 -23.32 41.97 -48.91
C ARG A 347 -24.11 43.16 -48.42
N GLU A 348 -24.64 43.02 -47.17
CA GLU A 348 -25.50 44.04 -46.54
C GLU A 348 -25.19 44.07 -45.03
N LEU A 349 -25.46 45.21 -44.39
CA LEU A 349 -25.39 45.32 -42.94
C LEU A 349 -26.65 44.66 -42.35
N GLN A 350 -26.44 43.82 -41.32
CA GLN A 350 -27.53 43.14 -40.65
C GLN A 350 -27.69 43.66 -39.20
N PRO A 351 -28.89 43.62 -38.60
CA PRO A 351 -29.16 44.17 -37.30
C PRO A 351 -28.66 43.26 -36.13
N CYS A 352 -27.85 42.25 -36.41
CA CYS A 352 -27.32 41.29 -35.44
C CYS A 352 -25.79 41.19 -35.54
N ASP A 353 -25.17 40.63 -34.52
CA ASP A 353 -23.75 40.36 -34.55
C ASP A 353 -23.37 39.40 -35.68
N CYS A 354 -22.18 39.56 -36.21
CA CYS A 354 -21.70 38.70 -37.27
C CYS A 354 -20.78 37.63 -36.69
N GLN A 355 -21.18 36.37 -36.79
CA GLN A 355 -20.34 35.24 -36.47
C GLN A 355 -19.63 34.73 -37.70
N VAL A 356 -18.32 34.72 -37.66
CA VAL A 356 -17.46 34.25 -38.75
C VAL A 356 -16.75 32.97 -38.31
N SER A 357 -16.86 31.93 -39.12
CA SER A 357 -16.16 30.67 -38.93
C SER A 357 -15.02 30.58 -39.98
N LEU A 358 -13.84 30.27 -39.47
CA LEU A 358 -12.63 30.14 -40.31
C LEU A 358 -12.10 28.71 -40.18
N ALA A 359 -12.23 27.91 -41.24
CA ALA A 359 -11.66 26.58 -41.29
C ALA A 359 -10.18 26.68 -41.67
N LEU A 360 -9.35 26.08 -40.83
CA LEU A 360 -7.91 26.11 -40.97
C LEU A 360 -7.29 24.76 -40.70
N GLU A 361 -6.14 24.51 -41.21
CA GLU A 361 -5.31 23.34 -40.92
C GLU A 361 -3.96 23.84 -40.44
N VAL A 362 -3.62 23.46 -39.20
CA VAL A 362 -2.32 23.74 -38.58
C VAL A 362 -1.44 22.52 -38.79
N GLU A 363 -0.27 22.73 -39.37
CA GLU A 363 0.69 21.65 -39.63
C GLU A 363 1.01 20.93 -38.30
N GLU A 364 1.01 19.59 -38.28
CA GLU A 364 1.18 18.71 -37.11
C GLU A 364 0.05 18.74 -36.06
N LEU A 365 -0.86 19.70 -36.07
CA LEU A 365 -2.00 19.76 -35.13
C LEU A 365 -3.35 19.42 -35.78
N GLY A 366 -3.41 19.33 -37.11
CA GLY A 366 -4.60 18.93 -37.85
C GLY A 366 -5.56 20.08 -38.17
N SER A 367 -6.81 19.72 -38.49
CA SER A 367 -7.83 20.67 -38.93
C SER A 367 -8.63 21.23 -37.76
N TRP A 368 -8.88 22.56 -37.82
CA TRP A 368 -9.56 23.30 -36.76
C TRP A 368 -10.53 24.31 -37.38
N THR A 369 -11.59 24.65 -36.63
CA THR A 369 -12.46 25.76 -36.96
C THR A 369 -12.38 26.80 -35.86
N GLN A 370 -12.00 28.03 -36.19
CA GLN A 370 -12.04 29.14 -35.26
C GLN A 370 -13.27 30.00 -35.52
N TYR A 371 -13.96 30.35 -34.45
CA TYR A 371 -15.13 31.20 -34.46
C TYR A 371 -14.77 32.58 -33.93
N LEU A 372 -15.23 33.61 -34.62
CA LEU A 372 -15.06 35.01 -34.23
C LEU A 372 -16.41 35.71 -34.31
N ARG A 373 -16.75 36.41 -33.25
CA ARG A 373 -17.94 37.26 -33.18
C ARG A 373 -17.55 38.72 -33.40
N LEU A 374 -18.09 39.34 -34.43
CA LEU A 374 -18.01 40.78 -34.67
C LEU A 374 -19.31 41.41 -34.17
N VAL A 375 -19.18 42.23 -33.16
CA VAL A 375 -20.35 42.96 -32.58
C VAL A 375 -20.91 43.90 -33.66
N ASN A 376 -22.22 44.03 -33.71
CA ASN A 376 -22.89 44.91 -34.62
C ASN A 376 -22.34 46.37 -34.51
N PRO A 377 -21.87 46.97 -35.59
CA PRO A 377 -21.23 48.29 -35.53
C PRO A 377 -22.19 49.44 -35.09
N GLU A 378 -23.51 49.28 -35.28
CA GLU A 378 -24.49 50.27 -34.81
C GLU A 378 -24.58 50.29 -33.28
N VAL A 379 -24.50 49.13 -32.64
CA VAL A 379 -24.48 49.03 -31.16
C VAL A 379 -23.22 49.63 -30.55
N ILE A 380 -22.05 49.45 -31.25
CA ILE A 380 -20.79 50.05 -30.82
C ILE A 380 -20.89 51.56 -30.82
N SER A 381 -21.45 52.15 -31.88
CA SER A 381 -21.60 53.58 -32.02
C SER A 381 -22.55 54.18 -30.98
N GLU A 382 -23.58 53.49 -30.57
CA GLU A 382 -24.47 53.89 -29.48
C GLU A 382 -23.81 53.84 -28.09
N ASN A 383 -23.02 52.76 -27.82
CA ASN A 383 -22.29 52.64 -26.57
C ASN A 383 -21.17 53.68 -26.45
N GLU A 384 -20.47 53.99 -27.53
CA GLU A 384 -19.48 55.10 -27.52
C GLU A 384 -20.16 56.45 -27.33
N LYS A 385 -21.31 56.73 -27.92
CA LYS A 385 -22.08 57.95 -27.66
C LYS A 385 -22.55 58.03 -26.22
N ARG A 386 -23.05 56.95 -25.64
CA ARG A 386 -23.45 56.87 -24.21
C ARG A 386 -22.29 57.05 -23.26
N SER A 387 -21.11 56.48 -23.57
CA SER A 387 -19.94 56.62 -22.68
C SER A 387 -19.39 58.07 -22.72
N VAL A 388 -19.44 58.75 -23.89
CA VAL A 388 -19.09 60.17 -24.00
C VAL A 388 -20.10 61.07 -23.27
N GLU A 389 -21.38 60.71 -23.30
CA GLU A 389 -22.46 61.47 -22.63
C GLU A 389 -22.37 61.28 -21.09
N ILE A 390 -22.07 60.08 -20.59
CA ILE A 390 -21.82 59.81 -19.16
C ILE A 390 -20.58 60.54 -18.65
N ASN A 391 -19.48 60.57 -19.41
CA ASN A 391 -18.27 61.31 -19.06
C ASN A 391 -18.49 62.83 -19.06
N LYS A 392 -19.38 63.35 -19.93
CA LYS A 392 -19.76 64.75 -19.96
C LYS A 392 -20.61 65.13 -18.74
N LEU A 393 -21.56 64.28 -18.37
CA LEU A 393 -22.39 64.46 -17.16
C LEU A 393 -21.57 64.34 -15.87
N GLN A 394 -20.57 63.49 -15.80
CA GLN A 394 -19.64 63.38 -14.67
C GLN A 394 -18.69 64.57 -14.58
N GLY A 395 -18.32 65.20 -15.69
CA GLY A 395 -17.53 66.42 -15.69
C GLY A 395 -18.32 67.68 -15.23
N GLU A 396 -19.62 67.72 -15.47
CA GLU A 396 -20.49 68.86 -15.02
C GLU A 396 -20.88 68.76 -13.52
N ILE A 397 -20.83 67.57 -12.90
CA ILE A 397 -21.12 67.40 -11.47
C ILE A 397 -19.90 67.73 -10.58
N GLY A 398 -18.68 67.69 -11.16
CA GLY A 398 -17.43 68.00 -10.42
C GLY A 398 -17.11 69.51 -10.27
N GLU A 399 -17.81 70.41 -10.96
CA GLU A 399 -17.53 71.86 -10.91
C GLU A 399 -18.43 72.66 -9.94
N HIS A 400 -19.34 72.02 -9.21
CA HIS A 400 -20.29 72.72 -8.33
C HIS A 400 -20.08 72.52 -6.79
N ASP A 401 -19.00 71.88 -6.34
CA ASP A 401 -18.67 71.69 -4.92
C ASP A 401 -17.37 72.40 -4.47
N GLU A 402 -17.09 73.59 -5.00
CA GLU A 402 -16.13 74.52 -4.38
C GLU A 402 -16.79 75.91 -4.23
N TYR A 403 -17.57 76.06 -3.10
CA TYR A 403 -17.71 77.33 -2.42
C TYR A 403 -18.10 77.09 -0.97
#